data_9947141fc9bbb9080bc95804a4904ef5
#
_entry.id   9947141fc9bbb9080bc95804a4904ef5
#
_cell.length_a   1.000
_cell.length_b   1.000
_cell.length_c   1.000
_cell.angle_alpha   90.00
_cell.angle_beta   90.00
_cell.angle_gamma   90.00
#
_symmetry.space_group_name_H-M   'P 1'
#
loop_
_entity.id
_entity.type
_entity.pdbx_description
1 polymer ?
#
loop_
_entity_poly.entity_id
_entity_poly.type
_entity_poly.pdbx_seq_one_letter_code
_entity_poly.pdbx_strand_id
1 'polypeptide(L)'
;EGTVVNLIDTVRMAADLAAARASGVDFIVACVHWGDEYQRRENAAQRSLAAFLRRHGTDVVVGSHPHVIQPWTADSSHVVLYSLGNLVSGQRRRYTDGGLVATVEAVRHPEGRMTYRLETTPVWVGLPGYRILTPEAADTMALPAAYGIFRADLDALAGNGL
;
A
#
# COMPACT_ATOMS: atom_id res chain seq x y z
N GLU A 1 -22.54 -7.42 -21.57
CA GLU A 1 -21.10 -7.06 -21.55
C GLU A 1 -20.63 -7.14 -20.10
N GLY A 2 -19.70 -8.05 -19.81
CA GLY A 2 -19.15 -8.21 -18.46
C GLY A 2 -18.25 -7.03 -18.10
N THR A 3 -18.41 -6.50 -16.89
CA THR A 3 -17.49 -5.50 -16.34
C THR A 3 -16.10 -6.11 -16.17
N VAL A 4 -15.09 -5.48 -16.73
CA VAL A 4 -13.67 -5.92 -16.60
C VAL A 4 -13.10 -5.60 -15.21
N VAL A 5 -13.74 -4.71 -14.45
CA VAL A 5 -13.32 -4.26 -13.12
C VAL A 5 -14.44 -4.53 -12.11
N ASN A 6 -14.09 -5.18 -11.00
CA ASN A 6 -15.01 -5.35 -9.89
C ASN A 6 -15.16 -4.03 -9.13
N LEU A 7 -16.39 -3.55 -8.99
CA LEU A 7 -16.71 -2.44 -8.12
C LEU A 7 -16.59 -2.87 -6.63
N ILE A 8 -16.37 -1.91 -5.74
CA ILE A 8 -16.41 -2.16 -4.30
C ILE A 8 -17.85 -2.48 -3.91
N ASP A 9 -18.09 -3.77 -3.66
CA ASP A 9 -19.38 -4.33 -3.23
C ASP A 9 -19.11 -5.25 -2.04
N THR A 10 -19.44 -4.78 -0.86
CA THR A 10 -19.13 -5.50 0.40
C THR A 10 -19.87 -6.84 0.52
N VAL A 11 -21.02 -7.02 -0.13
CA VAL A 11 -21.74 -8.31 -0.12
C VAL A 11 -20.98 -9.34 -0.94
N ARG A 12 -20.57 -8.97 -2.16
CA ARG A 12 -19.74 -9.83 -3.00
C ARG A 12 -18.38 -10.09 -2.37
N MET A 13 -17.71 -9.06 -1.87
CA MET A 13 -16.40 -9.18 -1.21
C MET A 13 -16.46 -10.15 -0.01
N ALA A 14 -17.52 -10.10 0.80
CA ALA A 14 -17.70 -11.05 1.90
C ALA A 14 -17.82 -12.49 1.40
N ALA A 15 -18.61 -12.72 0.34
CA ALA A 15 -18.79 -14.03 -0.26
C ALA A 15 -17.48 -14.56 -0.88
N ASP A 16 -16.76 -13.72 -1.59
CA ASP A 16 -15.47 -14.07 -2.22
C ASP A 16 -14.41 -14.43 -1.15
N LEU A 17 -14.32 -13.65 -0.08
CA LEU A 17 -13.41 -13.92 1.04
C LEU A 17 -13.76 -15.23 1.76
N ALA A 18 -15.05 -15.48 1.99
CA ALA A 18 -15.50 -16.74 2.57
C ALA A 18 -15.17 -17.94 1.68
N ALA A 19 -15.37 -17.82 0.36
CA ALA A 19 -15.02 -18.85 -0.60
C ALA A 19 -13.49 -19.08 -0.65
N ALA A 20 -12.68 -18.02 -0.61
CA ALA A 20 -11.23 -18.13 -0.56
C ALA A 20 -10.77 -18.89 0.70
N ARG A 21 -11.29 -18.56 1.88
CA ARG A 21 -10.97 -19.31 3.11
C ARG A 21 -11.43 -20.77 3.04
N ALA A 22 -12.63 -21.03 2.50
CA ALA A 22 -13.15 -22.39 2.35
C ALA A 22 -12.33 -23.25 1.37
N SER A 23 -11.61 -22.63 0.43
CA SER A 23 -10.70 -23.35 -0.48
C SER A 23 -9.37 -23.75 0.18
N GLY A 24 -9.14 -23.40 1.44
CA GLY A 24 -7.97 -23.81 2.21
C GLY A 24 -6.72 -22.96 1.97
N VAL A 25 -6.86 -21.73 1.44
CA VAL A 25 -5.71 -20.82 1.30
C VAL A 25 -5.21 -20.38 2.68
N ASP A 26 -3.89 -20.28 2.79
CA ASP A 26 -3.23 -19.87 4.04
C ASP A 26 -3.24 -18.36 4.25
N PHE A 27 -3.31 -17.59 3.16
CA PHE A 27 -3.04 -16.16 3.15
C PHE A 27 -3.90 -15.44 2.11
N ILE A 28 -4.56 -14.35 2.50
CA ILE A 28 -5.42 -13.55 1.63
C ILE A 28 -4.92 -12.11 1.56
N VAL A 29 -4.61 -11.66 0.36
CA VAL A 29 -4.29 -10.25 0.06
C VAL A 29 -5.44 -9.62 -0.70
N ALA A 30 -5.99 -8.53 -0.18
CA ALA A 30 -6.98 -7.72 -0.88
C ALA A 30 -6.29 -6.49 -1.52
N CYS A 31 -6.29 -6.42 -2.84
CA CYS A 31 -5.85 -5.24 -3.57
C CYS A 31 -7.05 -4.35 -3.88
N VAL A 32 -7.03 -3.09 -3.44
CA VAL A 32 -8.17 -2.17 -3.53
C VAL A 32 -7.74 -0.85 -4.17
N HIS A 33 -8.54 -0.40 -5.13
CA HIS A 33 -8.39 0.91 -5.75
C HIS A 33 -9.44 1.86 -5.15
N TRP A 34 -9.03 2.78 -4.29
CA TRP A 34 -9.92 3.53 -3.40
C TRP A 34 -9.37 4.89 -2.99
N GLY A 35 -10.17 5.64 -2.23
CA GLY A 35 -9.75 6.91 -1.64
C GLY A 35 -9.86 8.08 -2.59
N ASP A 36 -9.20 9.17 -2.23
CA ASP A 36 -9.22 10.42 -2.97
C ASP A 36 -7.82 10.71 -3.52
N GLU A 37 -7.74 11.15 -4.78
CA GLU A 37 -6.48 11.52 -5.41
C GLU A 37 -5.75 12.61 -4.63
N TYR A 38 -4.46 12.44 -4.47
CA TYR A 38 -3.51 13.40 -3.89
C TYR A 38 -3.72 13.74 -2.40
N GLN A 39 -4.59 13.00 -1.72
CA GLN A 39 -4.77 13.12 -0.27
C GLN A 39 -3.77 12.23 0.46
N ARG A 40 -2.92 12.82 1.30
CA ARG A 40 -1.88 12.09 2.06
C ARG A 40 -2.43 11.34 3.27
N ARG A 41 -3.70 11.51 3.62
CA ARG A 41 -4.38 10.75 4.67
C ARG A 41 -5.54 9.99 4.08
N GLU A 42 -5.71 8.79 4.57
CA GLU A 42 -6.84 7.94 4.24
C GLU A 42 -8.14 8.57 4.74
N ASN A 43 -9.21 8.41 3.98
CA ASN A 43 -10.53 8.91 4.34
C ASN A 43 -11.33 7.88 5.17
N ALA A 44 -12.52 8.29 5.64
CA ALA A 44 -13.37 7.42 6.47
C ALA A 44 -13.86 6.17 5.72
N ALA A 45 -14.09 6.26 4.40
CA ALA A 45 -14.52 5.13 3.59
C ALA A 45 -13.41 4.07 3.49
N GLN A 46 -12.16 4.49 3.29
CA GLN A 46 -11.00 3.61 3.29
C GLN A 46 -10.85 2.88 4.63
N ARG A 47 -10.94 3.60 5.76
CA ARG A 47 -10.87 2.98 7.10
C ARG A 47 -12.00 1.98 7.34
N SER A 48 -13.21 2.33 6.93
CA SER A 48 -14.38 1.45 7.09
C SER A 48 -14.24 0.17 6.28
N LEU A 49 -13.77 0.28 5.02
CA LEU A 49 -13.57 -0.88 4.16
C LEU A 49 -12.38 -1.74 4.63
N ALA A 50 -11.29 -1.15 5.09
CA ALA A 50 -10.17 -1.88 5.68
C ALA A 50 -10.61 -2.70 6.91
N ALA A 51 -11.38 -2.08 7.81
CA ALA A 51 -11.94 -2.77 8.96
C ALA A 51 -12.92 -3.89 8.57
N PHE A 52 -13.72 -3.70 7.52
CA PHE A 52 -14.59 -4.71 6.95
C PHE A 52 -13.78 -5.91 6.43
N LEU A 53 -12.77 -5.66 5.59
CA LEU A 53 -11.91 -6.71 5.01
C LEU A 53 -11.20 -7.52 6.09
N ARG A 54 -10.66 -6.85 7.12
CA ARG A 54 -10.05 -7.53 8.28
C ARG A 54 -11.04 -8.46 8.98
N ARG A 55 -12.26 -7.99 9.27
CA ARG A 55 -13.30 -8.84 9.93
C ARG A 55 -13.72 -10.04 9.10
N HIS A 56 -13.56 -9.98 7.77
CA HIS A 56 -13.89 -11.08 6.85
C HIS A 56 -12.67 -11.94 6.49
N GLY A 57 -11.57 -11.80 7.24
CA GLY A 57 -10.44 -12.72 7.16
C GLY A 57 -9.38 -12.35 6.11
N THR A 58 -9.31 -11.11 5.68
CA THR A 58 -8.17 -10.63 4.89
C THR A 58 -6.96 -10.44 5.79
N ASP A 59 -5.80 -10.90 5.39
CA ASP A 59 -4.56 -10.79 6.13
C ASP A 59 -3.81 -9.50 5.81
N VAL A 60 -3.76 -9.13 4.54
CA VAL A 60 -3.12 -7.91 4.04
C VAL A 60 -4.06 -7.15 3.12
N VAL A 61 -4.18 -5.85 3.33
CA VAL A 61 -4.87 -4.92 2.43
C VAL A 61 -3.86 -4.00 1.77
N VAL A 62 -3.86 -3.96 0.44
CA VAL A 62 -2.99 -3.09 -0.37
C VAL A 62 -3.85 -2.11 -1.15
N GLY A 63 -3.75 -0.84 -0.79
CA GLY A 63 -4.48 0.25 -1.43
C GLY A 63 -3.68 0.94 -2.53
N SER A 64 -4.42 1.43 -3.52
CA SER A 64 -3.93 2.26 -4.63
C SER A 64 -4.96 3.32 -4.99
N HIS A 65 -4.67 4.19 -5.92
CA HIS A 65 -5.46 5.30 -6.45
C HIS A 65 -5.00 6.69 -5.98
N PRO A 66 -4.68 6.97 -4.71
CA PRO A 66 -4.35 8.33 -4.29
C PRO A 66 -3.11 8.93 -4.98
N HIS A 67 -2.27 8.13 -5.64
CA HIS A 67 -1.01 8.53 -6.28
C HIS A 67 0.02 9.13 -5.32
N VAL A 68 -0.25 9.11 -4.03
CA VAL A 68 0.63 9.56 -2.96
C VAL A 68 0.71 8.49 -1.89
N ILE A 69 1.82 8.44 -1.16
CA ILE A 69 1.95 7.55 -0.02
C ILE A 69 0.98 8.04 1.07
N GLN A 70 0.14 7.12 1.55
CA GLN A 70 -0.70 7.31 2.73
C GLN A 70 -0.17 6.47 3.90
N PRO A 71 -0.54 6.77 5.15
CA PRO A 71 -0.20 5.96 6.31
C PRO A 71 -0.55 4.48 6.13
N TRP A 72 0.08 3.65 6.93
CA TRP A 72 -0.23 2.22 7.01
C TRP A 72 -0.35 1.79 8.46
N THR A 73 -0.96 0.65 8.68
CA THR A 73 -0.96 -0.02 9.98
C THR A 73 -0.46 -1.43 9.80
N ALA A 74 0.39 -1.88 10.71
CA ALA A 74 0.87 -3.25 10.75
C ALA A 74 0.94 -3.72 12.20
N ASP A 75 0.31 -4.83 12.49
CA ASP A 75 0.49 -5.58 13.71
C ASP A 75 0.81 -7.04 13.37
N SER A 76 1.09 -7.87 14.38
CA SER A 76 1.43 -9.27 14.14
C SER A 76 0.29 -10.09 13.52
N SER A 77 -0.91 -9.56 13.40
CA SER A 77 -2.09 -10.27 12.89
C SER A 77 -2.63 -9.70 11.58
N HIS A 78 -2.21 -8.50 11.17
CA HIS A 78 -2.80 -7.83 10.02
C HIS A 78 -1.94 -6.67 9.51
N VAL A 79 -1.99 -6.43 8.18
CA VAL A 79 -1.32 -5.28 7.54
C VAL A 79 -2.32 -4.54 6.67
N VAL A 80 -2.38 -3.21 6.80
CA VAL A 80 -3.13 -2.32 5.90
C VAL A 80 -2.21 -1.25 5.36
N LEU A 81 -2.05 -1.21 4.06
CA LEU A 81 -1.34 -0.18 3.31
C LEU A 81 -2.39 0.64 2.56
N TYR A 82 -2.72 1.85 3.05
CA TYR A 82 -3.81 2.65 2.46
C TYR A 82 -3.48 3.16 1.06
N SER A 83 -2.23 3.54 0.80
CA SER A 83 -1.72 3.80 -0.55
C SER A 83 -0.20 3.71 -0.57
N LEU A 84 0.32 2.99 -1.55
CA LEU A 84 1.76 2.86 -1.79
C LEU A 84 2.34 4.02 -2.61
N GLY A 85 1.52 4.96 -3.10
CA GLY A 85 1.96 5.99 -4.03
C GLY A 85 2.24 5.44 -5.43
N ASN A 86 3.18 6.06 -6.12
CA ASN A 86 3.54 5.73 -7.50
C ASN A 86 4.87 4.97 -7.56
N LEU A 87 4.85 3.73 -8.07
CA LEU A 87 6.09 2.98 -8.33
C LEU A 87 6.80 3.52 -9.58
N VAL A 88 6.06 3.72 -10.67
CA VAL A 88 6.54 4.34 -11.92
C VAL A 88 5.47 5.29 -12.42
N SER A 89 5.80 6.58 -12.53
CA SER A 89 4.84 7.59 -12.99
C SER A 89 5.54 8.81 -13.58
N GLY A 90 4.88 9.43 -14.54
CA GLY A 90 5.24 10.77 -15.07
C GLY A 90 4.69 11.92 -14.25
N GLN A 91 3.88 11.66 -13.24
CA GLN A 91 3.30 12.72 -12.40
C GLN A 91 4.39 13.46 -11.63
N ARG A 92 4.26 14.80 -11.53
CA ARG A 92 5.20 15.67 -10.81
C ARG A 92 4.49 16.67 -9.90
N ARG A 93 3.22 16.45 -9.62
CA ARG A 93 2.55 17.11 -8.52
C ARG A 93 3.26 16.70 -7.21
N ARG A 94 3.33 17.61 -6.23
CA ARG A 94 3.94 17.31 -4.94
C ARG A 94 3.39 16.01 -4.36
N TYR A 95 4.27 15.16 -3.85
CA TYR A 95 4.06 13.82 -3.29
C TYR A 95 3.80 12.69 -4.31
N THR A 96 3.74 12.97 -5.63
CA THR A 96 3.40 11.94 -6.63
C THR A 96 4.60 11.36 -7.38
N ASP A 97 5.80 11.81 -7.07
CA ASP A 97 7.05 11.48 -7.78
C ASP A 97 7.77 10.25 -7.19
N GLY A 98 7.11 9.54 -6.29
CA GLY A 98 7.62 8.30 -5.72
C GLY A 98 6.55 7.49 -5.00
N GLY A 99 6.97 6.40 -4.39
CA GLY A 99 6.10 5.45 -3.71
C GLY A 99 6.87 4.58 -2.72
N LEU A 100 6.22 3.51 -2.31
CA LEU A 100 6.78 2.47 -1.44
C LEU A 100 6.77 1.12 -2.15
N VAL A 101 7.83 0.35 -1.97
CA VAL A 101 7.82 -1.11 -2.09
C VAL A 101 7.58 -1.67 -0.70
N ALA A 102 6.55 -2.48 -0.54
CA ALA A 102 6.21 -3.12 0.72
C ALA A 102 6.55 -4.60 0.66
N THR A 103 7.32 -5.08 1.63
CA THR A 103 7.63 -6.50 1.81
C THR A 103 6.87 -6.99 3.05
N VAL A 104 5.99 -7.97 2.87
CA VAL A 104 5.28 -8.60 3.98
C VAL A 104 5.83 -10.01 4.16
N GLU A 105 6.46 -10.24 5.30
CA GLU A 105 6.85 -11.56 5.75
C GLU A 105 5.67 -12.19 6.49
N ALA A 106 5.21 -13.37 6.03
CA ALA A 106 4.15 -14.14 6.66
C ALA A 106 4.74 -15.44 7.24
N VAL A 107 4.59 -15.64 8.54
CA VAL A 107 5.12 -16.82 9.24
C VAL A 107 3.96 -17.66 9.76
N ARG A 108 3.90 -18.91 9.34
CA ARG A 108 2.96 -19.90 9.85
C ARG A 108 3.57 -20.64 11.05
N HIS A 109 2.91 -20.54 12.17
CA HIS A 109 3.31 -21.25 13.39
C HIS A 109 2.75 -22.68 13.43
N PRO A 110 3.38 -23.59 14.19
CA PRO A 110 2.93 -25.01 14.26
C PRO A 110 1.47 -25.17 14.68
N GLU A 111 0.96 -24.27 15.51
CA GLU A 111 -0.45 -24.24 15.94
C GLU A 111 -1.40 -23.65 14.89
N GLY A 112 -0.92 -23.35 13.69
CA GLY A 112 -1.71 -22.83 12.57
C GLY A 112 -1.93 -21.32 12.57
N ARG A 113 -1.47 -20.59 13.60
CA ARG A 113 -1.53 -19.12 13.66
C ARG A 113 -0.55 -18.51 12.65
N MET A 114 -1.00 -17.45 11.96
CA MET A 114 -0.13 -16.64 11.11
C MET A 114 0.32 -15.39 11.86
N THR A 115 1.56 -14.96 11.61
CA THR A 115 2.05 -13.64 12.02
C THR A 115 2.68 -12.93 10.86
N TYR A 116 2.63 -11.59 10.88
CA TYR A 116 3.07 -10.75 9.78
C TYR A 116 4.08 -9.73 10.27
N ARG A 117 5.07 -9.45 9.43
CA ARG A 117 6.01 -8.35 9.60
C ARG A 117 6.04 -7.55 8.31
N LEU A 118 5.98 -6.24 8.41
CA LEU A 118 6.05 -5.31 7.29
C LEU A 118 7.40 -4.60 7.29
N GLU A 119 8.02 -4.58 6.12
CA GLU A 119 9.14 -3.69 5.79
C GLU A 119 8.73 -2.81 4.60
N THR A 120 9.11 -1.54 4.63
CA THR A 120 8.84 -0.62 3.54
C THR A 120 10.12 0.00 3.02
N THR A 121 10.28 0.02 1.69
CA THR A 121 11.39 0.68 1.02
C THR A 121 10.83 1.82 0.18
N PRO A 122 11.13 3.08 0.48
CA PRO A 122 10.74 4.19 -0.36
C PRO A 122 11.46 4.15 -1.69
N VAL A 123 10.77 4.55 -2.75
CA VAL A 123 11.34 4.66 -4.09
C VAL A 123 10.95 5.99 -4.72
N TRP A 124 11.89 6.58 -5.44
CA TRP A 124 11.68 7.81 -6.20
C TRP A 124 11.76 7.53 -7.69
N VAL A 125 10.94 8.24 -8.48
CA VAL A 125 10.92 8.08 -9.94
C VAL A 125 11.76 9.19 -10.58
N GLY A 126 12.96 8.85 -11.01
CA GLY A 126 13.88 9.76 -11.69
C GLY A 126 13.52 10.01 -13.16
N LEU A 127 13.59 11.27 -13.59
CA LEU A 127 13.45 11.68 -14.99
C LEU A 127 14.78 12.22 -15.53
N PRO A 128 15.01 12.10 -16.84
CA PRO A 128 14.25 11.34 -17.84
C PRO A 128 14.46 9.84 -17.68
N GLY A 129 13.59 9.04 -18.29
CA GLY A 129 13.76 7.58 -18.38
C GLY A 129 13.01 6.77 -17.32
N TYR A 130 12.27 7.42 -16.42
CA TYR A 130 11.40 6.76 -15.43
C TYR A 130 12.13 5.70 -14.59
N ARG A 131 13.34 6.01 -14.15
CA ARG A 131 14.13 5.10 -13.34
C ARG A 131 13.61 5.09 -11.91
N ILE A 132 13.37 3.88 -11.38
CA ILE A 132 13.06 3.70 -9.96
C ILE A 132 14.38 3.72 -9.20
N LEU A 133 14.49 4.63 -8.23
CA LEU A 133 15.68 4.79 -7.39
C LEU A 133 15.31 4.56 -5.93
N THR A 134 16.03 3.65 -5.29
CA THR A 134 15.99 3.52 -3.82
C THR A 134 16.81 4.64 -3.17
N PRO A 135 16.66 4.93 -1.87
CA PRO A 135 17.47 5.93 -1.19
C PRO A 135 18.97 5.70 -1.37
N GLU A 136 19.44 4.45 -1.25
CA GLU A 136 20.85 4.10 -1.37
C GLU A 136 21.38 4.39 -2.79
N ALA A 137 20.59 4.08 -3.82
CA ALA A 137 20.96 4.38 -5.20
C ALA A 137 20.92 5.88 -5.47
N ALA A 138 19.95 6.58 -4.88
CA ALA A 138 19.77 8.01 -5.05
C ALA A 138 20.88 8.82 -4.36
N ASP A 139 21.32 8.43 -3.17
CA ASP A 139 22.35 9.14 -2.40
C ASP A 139 23.73 9.13 -3.08
N THR A 140 23.97 8.23 -4.04
CA THR A 140 25.19 8.18 -4.86
C THR A 140 25.13 9.04 -6.13
N MET A 141 23.99 9.69 -6.40
CA MET A 141 23.75 10.45 -7.63
C MET A 141 23.58 11.94 -7.35
N ALA A 142 24.01 12.78 -8.29
CA ALA A 142 23.66 14.21 -8.29
C ALA A 142 22.20 14.37 -8.73
N LEU A 143 21.27 14.25 -7.78
CA LEU A 143 19.84 14.30 -8.04
C LEU A 143 19.29 15.73 -7.97
N PRO A 144 18.20 16.02 -8.72
CA PRO A 144 17.56 17.32 -8.66
C PRO A 144 16.95 17.61 -7.27
N ALA A 145 16.75 18.90 -6.97
CA ALA A 145 16.17 19.35 -5.70
C ALA A 145 14.81 18.64 -5.35
N ALA A 146 14.07 18.19 -6.36
CA ALA A 146 12.83 17.43 -6.18
C ALA A 146 13.01 16.15 -5.35
N TYR A 147 14.16 15.48 -5.45
CA TYR A 147 14.45 14.32 -4.62
C TYR A 147 14.61 14.69 -3.14
N GLY A 148 15.28 15.79 -2.85
CA GLY A 148 15.40 16.28 -1.47
C GLY A 148 14.05 16.64 -0.85
N ILE A 149 13.14 17.21 -1.64
CA ILE A 149 11.75 17.49 -1.23
C ILE A 149 11.00 16.18 -0.94
N PHE A 150 11.09 15.20 -1.84
CA PHE A 150 10.47 13.89 -1.65
C PHE A 150 10.94 13.21 -0.35
N ARG A 151 12.25 13.23 -0.07
CA ARG A 151 12.83 12.68 1.16
C ARG A 151 12.30 13.38 2.40
N ALA A 152 12.32 14.70 2.43
CA ALA A 152 11.80 15.48 3.56
C ALA A 152 10.29 15.25 3.79
N ASP A 153 9.51 15.12 2.73
CA ASP A 153 8.07 14.81 2.80
C ASP A 153 7.80 13.42 3.34
N LEU A 154 8.67 12.44 3.03
CA LEU A 154 8.58 11.07 3.54
C LEU A 154 8.93 11.01 5.03
N ASP A 155 10.04 11.67 5.43
CA ASP A 155 10.47 11.73 6.83
C ASP A 155 9.39 12.39 7.71
N ALA A 156 8.74 13.45 7.20
CA ALA A 156 7.61 14.09 7.88
C ALA A 156 6.38 13.17 8.01
N LEU A 157 6.15 12.26 7.05
CA LEU A 157 5.09 11.27 7.14
C LEU A 157 5.40 10.23 8.22
N ALA A 158 6.62 9.72 8.25
CA ALA A 158 7.08 8.75 9.24
C ALA A 158 7.11 9.34 10.67
N GLY A 159 7.51 10.61 10.83
CA GLY A 159 7.54 11.30 12.13
C GLY A 159 6.18 11.60 12.76
N ASN A 160 5.09 11.48 12.01
CA ASN A 160 3.72 11.70 12.49
C ASN A 160 3.01 10.45 13.01
N GLY A 161 3.75 9.40 13.36
CA GLY A 161 3.23 8.22 14.06
C GLY A 161 2.76 7.12 13.09
N LEU A 162 3.68 6.65 12.29
CA LEU A 162 3.60 5.34 11.65
C LEU A 162 3.99 4.25 12.64
#